data_2a0eba6e6fa8d507a8d9759644f17c97
#
_entry.id   2a0eba6e6fa8d507a8d9759644f17c97
#
_cell.length_a   1.000
_cell.length_b   1.000
_cell.length_c   1.000
_cell.angle_alpha   90.00
_cell.angle_beta   90.00
_cell.angle_gamma   90.00
#
_symmetry.space_group_name_H-M   'P 1'
#
loop_
_entity.id
_entity.type
_entity.pdbx_description
1 polymer ?
#
loop_
_entity_poly.entity_id
_entity_poly.type
_entity_poly.pdbx_seq_one_letter_code
_entity_poly.pdbx_strand_id
1 'polypeptide(L)'
;KPIIKPDVKESFQYGDIVSWKFRDTITPVRGKFAYRFSLTFSTGIVIPMQKGGYSTKTEALKAKEFAIAELHSKRFIPFEYTLKEFFDYWLYYYMIDERKISYHTFCSYRNVIYNYFLKTWDPNSKITDIERNDIKKGLDSIEKVSVLLLSYTVLKGAFTYAKNHQMIRINPVLTAIRMKKKAVKKAYNQALREGTIKHQKKEYPILSIPQISLLLLKCKETKAEMYIPLLLTLTTGLRISEVIAIKFSDIDWWEGELHVRRQLGRTTSNDGEADNRL
;
A
#
# COMPACT_ATOMS: atom_id res chain seq x y z
N LYS A 1 -9.12 -0.93 18.93
CA LYS A 1 -10.39 -0.42 18.36
C LYS A 1 -10.54 -1.05 16.98
N PRO A 2 -11.72 -1.55 16.62
CA PRO A 2 -11.98 -2.07 15.29
C PRO A 2 -11.71 -1.00 14.23
N ILE A 3 -11.23 -1.43 13.07
CA ILE A 3 -11.03 -0.52 11.94
C ILE A 3 -12.39 -0.31 11.28
N ILE A 4 -12.90 0.92 11.36
CA ILE A 4 -14.11 1.31 10.64
C ILE A 4 -13.71 1.51 9.18
N LYS A 5 -14.29 0.70 8.29
CA LYS A 5 -14.09 0.82 6.85
C LYS A 5 -14.99 1.91 6.29
N PRO A 6 -14.46 2.77 5.42
CA PRO A 6 -15.29 3.74 4.70
C PRO A 6 -16.18 3.04 3.66
N ASP A 7 -17.32 3.64 3.36
CA ASP A 7 -18.16 3.20 2.25
C ASP A 7 -17.44 3.43 0.92
N VAL A 8 -17.49 2.46 0.03
CA VAL A 8 -16.89 2.50 -1.30
C VAL A 8 -17.92 2.13 -2.37
N LYS A 9 -17.70 2.59 -3.60
CA LYS A 9 -18.56 2.24 -4.74
C LYS A 9 -18.56 0.72 -4.96
N GLU A 10 -19.72 0.15 -5.21
CA GLU A 10 -19.87 -1.30 -5.51
C GLU A 10 -19.00 -1.75 -6.69
N SER A 11 -18.75 -0.84 -7.65
CA SER A 11 -17.92 -1.11 -8.82
C SER A 11 -16.50 -1.56 -8.52
N PHE A 12 -15.98 -1.26 -7.34
CA PHE A 12 -14.68 -1.80 -6.89
C PHE A 12 -14.70 -3.32 -6.66
N GLN A 13 -15.89 -3.87 -6.36
CA GLN A 13 -16.06 -5.29 -6.04
C GLN A 13 -16.40 -6.15 -7.26
N TYR A 14 -16.56 -5.56 -8.44
CA TYR A 14 -16.92 -6.32 -9.65
C TYR A 14 -15.76 -7.17 -10.18
N GLY A 15 -14.53 -6.87 -9.80
CA GLY A 15 -13.33 -7.56 -10.29
C GLY A 15 -12.90 -7.11 -11.68
N ASP A 16 -12.16 -7.97 -12.36
CA ASP A 16 -11.60 -7.65 -13.69
C ASP A 16 -12.61 -7.93 -14.83
N ILE A 17 -12.49 -7.21 -15.94
CA ILE A 17 -13.28 -7.47 -17.15
C ILE A 17 -12.82 -8.80 -17.78
N VAL A 18 -13.75 -9.75 -17.87
CA VAL A 18 -13.50 -11.09 -18.46
C VAL A 18 -13.95 -11.14 -19.91
N SER A 19 -15.12 -10.56 -20.22
CA SER A 19 -15.65 -10.54 -21.57
C SER A 19 -16.50 -9.30 -21.83
N TRP A 20 -16.80 -9.05 -23.08
CA TRP A 20 -17.64 -7.93 -23.50
C TRP A 20 -18.46 -8.28 -24.75
N LYS A 21 -19.62 -7.62 -24.90
CA LYS A 21 -20.49 -7.77 -26.05
C LYS A 21 -20.97 -6.40 -26.53
N PHE A 22 -20.59 -6.02 -27.73
CA PHE A 22 -21.07 -4.80 -28.37
C PHE A 22 -22.33 -5.07 -29.20
N ARG A 23 -23.26 -4.10 -29.18
CA ARG A 23 -24.38 -4.10 -30.15
C ARG A 23 -23.85 -3.62 -31.51
N ASP A 24 -24.35 -4.21 -32.60
CA ASP A 24 -23.91 -3.84 -33.95
C ASP A 24 -24.41 -2.46 -34.36
N THR A 25 -25.59 -2.08 -33.87
CA THR A 25 -26.24 -0.84 -34.25
C THR A 25 -25.74 0.36 -33.44
N ILE A 26 -25.47 1.45 -34.19
CA ILE A 26 -25.29 2.80 -33.59
C ILE A 26 -26.67 3.44 -33.51
N THR A 27 -27.07 3.87 -32.32
CA THR A 27 -28.40 4.43 -32.05
C THR A 27 -28.36 5.96 -31.91
N PRO A 28 -29.30 6.69 -32.53
CA PRO A 28 -29.45 8.11 -32.26
C PRO A 28 -30.04 8.31 -30.84
N VAL A 29 -29.45 9.22 -30.08
CA VAL A 29 -29.90 9.57 -28.72
C VAL A 29 -29.87 11.10 -28.60
N ARG A 30 -31.03 11.73 -28.45
CA ARG A 30 -31.17 13.21 -28.29
C ARG A 30 -30.38 14.01 -29.35
N GLY A 31 -30.52 13.65 -30.63
CA GLY A 31 -29.85 14.33 -31.73
C GLY A 31 -28.35 14.04 -31.89
N LYS A 32 -27.80 13.12 -31.10
CA LYS A 32 -26.42 12.66 -31.19
C LYS A 32 -26.39 11.13 -31.33
N PHE A 33 -25.22 10.56 -31.66
CA PHE A 33 -25.07 9.13 -31.84
C PHE A 33 -24.40 8.47 -30.63
N ALA A 34 -24.79 7.21 -30.34
CA ALA A 34 -24.25 6.41 -29.27
C ALA A 34 -24.09 4.96 -29.66
N TYR A 35 -23.09 4.28 -29.08
CA TYR A 35 -22.97 2.82 -29.12
C TYR A 35 -23.20 2.22 -27.74
N ARG A 36 -23.70 0.97 -27.73
CA ARG A 36 -24.04 0.23 -26.52
C ARG A 36 -23.27 -1.07 -26.47
N PHE A 37 -22.86 -1.46 -25.28
CA PHE A 37 -22.15 -2.71 -25.03
C PHE A 37 -22.41 -3.17 -23.60
N SER A 38 -22.06 -4.40 -23.28
CA SER A 38 -22.04 -4.93 -21.92
C SER A 38 -20.66 -5.43 -21.59
N LEU A 39 -20.27 -5.25 -20.34
CA LEU A 39 -19.05 -5.81 -19.76
C LEU A 39 -19.43 -6.90 -18.78
N THR A 40 -18.78 -8.05 -18.86
CA THR A 40 -18.89 -9.13 -17.88
C THR A 40 -17.64 -9.14 -17.01
N PHE A 41 -17.82 -9.11 -15.73
CA PHE A 41 -16.74 -9.07 -14.73
C PHE A 41 -16.46 -10.48 -14.17
N SER A 42 -15.31 -10.66 -13.54
CA SER A 42 -14.86 -11.93 -12.96
C SER A 42 -15.79 -12.47 -11.86
N THR A 43 -16.57 -11.61 -11.23
CA THR A 43 -17.64 -11.98 -10.29
C THR A 43 -18.91 -12.49 -10.96
N GLY A 44 -18.98 -12.52 -12.29
CA GLY A 44 -20.18 -12.88 -13.05
C GLY A 44 -21.17 -11.74 -13.27
N ILE A 45 -20.92 -10.56 -12.69
CA ILE A 45 -21.78 -9.38 -12.87
C ILE A 45 -21.66 -8.87 -14.31
N VAL A 46 -22.81 -8.57 -14.93
CA VAL A 46 -22.91 -8.01 -16.29
C VAL A 46 -23.43 -6.59 -16.21
N ILE A 47 -22.62 -5.61 -16.63
CA ILE A 47 -23.00 -4.19 -16.60
C ILE A 47 -23.23 -3.69 -18.03
N PRO A 48 -24.46 -3.23 -18.36
CA PRO A 48 -24.74 -2.57 -19.63
C PRO A 48 -24.15 -1.15 -19.61
N MET A 49 -23.47 -0.79 -20.69
CA MET A 49 -22.86 0.51 -20.87
C MET A 49 -23.31 1.17 -22.17
N GLN A 50 -23.35 2.50 -22.13
CA GLN A 50 -23.62 3.32 -23.32
C GLN A 50 -22.58 4.45 -23.36
N LYS A 51 -21.94 4.61 -24.50
CA LYS A 51 -21.09 5.78 -24.80
C LYS A 51 -21.72 6.55 -25.96
N GLY A 52 -21.92 7.85 -25.74
CA GLY A 52 -22.63 8.71 -26.69
C GLY A 52 -22.09 10.12 -26.71
N GLY A 53 -22.79 11.01 -27.42
CA GLY A 53 -22.40 12.40 -27.55
C GLY A 53 -21.69 12.70 -28.86
N TYR A 54 -21.61 11.72 -29.79
CA TYR A 54 -20.96 11.85 -31.10
C TYR A 54 -21.86 12.61 -32.07
N SER A 55 -21.26 13.52 -32.86
CA SER A 55 -22.01 14.35 -33.80
C SER A 55 -22.43 13.56 -35.05
N THR A 56 -21.65 12.54 -35.41
CA THR A 56 -21.93 11.71 -36.59
C THR A 56 -21.90 10.21 -36.27
N LYS A 57 -22.59 9.42 -37.08
CA LYS A 57 -22.55 7.95 -36.98
C LYS A 57 -21.14 7.40 -37.19
N THR A 58 -20.37 8.03 -38.07
CA THR A 58 -18.98 7.64 -38.37
C THR A 58 -18.05 7.88 -37.16
N GLU A 59 -18.21 8.98 -36.46
CA GLU A 59 -17.46 9.23 -35.21
C GLU A 59 -17.80 8.20 -34.13
N ALA A 60 -19.09 7.88 -33.96
CA ALA A 60 -19.53 6.86 -33.03
C ALA A 60 -18.95 5.46 -33.37
N LEU A 61 -18.84 5.13 -34.65
CA LEU A 61 -18.26 3.87 -35.13
C LEU A 61 -16.76 3.82 -34.80
N LYS A 62 -16.01 4.86 -35.14
CA LYS A 62 -14.58 4.95 -34.81
C LYS A 62 -14.33 4.86 -33.30
N ALA A 63 -15.16 5.54 -32.51
CA ALA A 63 -15.06 5.46 -31.05
C ALA A 63 -15.38 4.05 -30.51
N LYS A 64 -16.34 3.35 -31.12
CA LYS A 64 -16.64 1.94 -30.82
C LYS A 64 -15.43 1.05 -31.13
N GLU A 65 -14.82 1.17 -32.30
CA GLU A 65 -13.62 0.41 -32.70
C GLU A 65 -12.44 0.69 -31.75
N PHE A 66 -12.25 1.95 -31.38
CA PHE A 66 -11.23 2.34 -30.39
C PHE A 66 -11.48 1.69 -29.01
N ALA A 67 -12.74 1.68 -28.55
CA ALA A 67 -13.09 1.04 -27.27
C ALA A 67 -12.84 -0.47 -27.30
N ILE A 68 -13.12 -1.13 -28.44
CA ILE A 68 -12.82 -2.56 -28.63
C ILE A 68 -11.30 -2.80 -28.56
N ALA A 69 -10.50 -1.98 -29.23
CA ALA A 69 -9.04 -2.07 -29.18
C ALA A 69 -8.48 -1.86 -27.77
N GLU A 70 -9.06 -0.93 -27.02
CA GLU A 70 -8.68 -0.70 -25.60
C GLU A 70 -9.05 -1.89 -24.70
N LEU A 71 -10.19 -2.54 -24.92
CA LEU A 71 -10.57 -3.75 -24.18
C LEU A 71 -9.61 -4.90 -24.47
N HIS A 72 -9.28 -5.15 -25.74
CA HIS A 72 -8.28 -6.18 -26.11
C HIS A 72 -6.90 -5.91 -25.50
N SER A 73 -6.50 -4.64 -25.44
CA SER A 73 -5.21 -4.24 -24.85
C SER A 73 -5.25 -4.07 -23.31
N LYS A 74 -6.38 -4.37 -22.66
CA LYS A 74 -6.62 -4.17 -21.22
C LYS A 74 -6.35 -2.72 -20.75
N ARG A 75 -6.66 -1.73 -21.59
CA ARG A 75 -6.52 -0.30 -21.29
C ARG A 75 -7.86 0.41 -21.10
N PHE A 76 -8.96 -0.27 -21.37
CA PHE A 76 -10.29 0.30 -21.20
C PHE A 76 -10.57 0.53 -19.71
N ILE A 77 -11.01 1.76 -19.36
CA ILE A 77 -11.37 2.14 -17.99
C ILE A 77 -12.89 2.12 -17.91
N PRO A 78 -13.49 1.14 -17.19
CA PRO A 78 -14.94 1.01 -17.12
C PRO A 78 -15.58 2.07 -16.21
N PHE A 79 -14.90 2.43 -15.12
CA PHE A 79 -15.43 3.32 -14.09
C PHE A 79 -14.42 4.41 -13.73
N GLU A 80 -14.94 5.57 -13.33
CA GLU A 80 -14.14 6.68 -12.83
C GLU A 80 -14.19 6.71 -11.31
N TYR A 81 -13.02 6.85 -10.69
CA TYR A 81 -12.86 6.92 -9.25
C TYR A 81 -12.11 8.19 -8.87
N THR A 82 -12.51 8.80 -7.74
CA THR A 82 -11.71 9.85 -7.13
C THR A 82 -10.49 9.27 -6.42
N LEU A 83 -9.48 10.09 -6.18
CA LEU A 83 -8.30 9.68 -5.43
C LEU A 83 -8.64 9.15 -4.04
N LYS A 84 -9.58 9.84 -3.36
CA LYS A 84 -10.01 9.42 -2.02
C LYS A 84 -10.70 8.07 -2.06
N GLU A 85 -11.69 7.87 -2.93
CA GLU A 85 -12.38 6.58 -3.11
C GLU A 85 -11.41 5.45 -3.41
N PHE A 86 -10.45 5.70 -4.30
CA PHE A 86 -9.45 4.71 -4.67
C PHE A 86 -8.53 4.34 -3.50
N PHE A 87 -7.97 5.32 -2.78
CA PHE A 87 -7.10 5.05 -1.64
C PHE A 87 -7.85 4.41 -0.48
N ASP A 88 -9.10 4.78 -0.25
CA ASP A 88 -9.97 4.15 0.74
C ASP A 88 -10.18 2.67 0.40
N TYR A 89 -10.56 2.36 -0.83
CA TYR A 89 -10.72 0.98 -1.26
C TYR A 89 -9.40 0.20 -1.16
N TRP A 90 -8.32 0.73 -1.76
CA TRP A 90 -7.02 0.05 -1.77
C TRP A 90 -6.51 -0.24 -0.36
N LEU A 91 -6.63 0.71 0.58
CA LEU A 91 -6.11 0.54 1.94
C LEU A 91 -6.99 -0.36 2.81
N TYR A 92 -8.32 -0.11 2.82
CA TYR A 92 -9.22 -0.75 3.78
C TYR A 92 -9.79 -2.08 3.31
N TYR A 93 -9.84 -2.31 2.01
CA TYR A 93 -10.37 -3.56 1.46
C TYR A 93 -9.23 -4.43 0.90
N TYR A 94 -8.46 -3.94 -0.08
CA TYR A 94 -7.41 -4.75 -0.67
C TYR A 94 -6.27 -5.05 0.31
N MET A 95 -5.71 -4.04 0.99
CA MET A 95 -4.55 -4.26 1.86
C MET A 95 -4.90 -4.99 3.16
N ILE A 96 -6.10 -4.75 3.74
CA ILE A 96 -6.53 -5.44 4.96
C ILE A 96 -7.07 -6.83 4.65
N ASP A 97 -8.07 -6.96 3.76
CA ASP A 97 -8.81 -8.20 3.57
C ASP A 97 -8.04 -9.20 2.71
N GLU A 98 -7.46 -8.75 1.59
CA GLU A 98 -6.76 -9.65 0.67
C GLU A 98 -5.28 -9.82 1.03
N ARG A 99 -4.55 -8.72 1.30
CA ARG A 99 -3.12 -8.75 1.62
C ARG A 99 -2.83 -9.01 3.08
N LYS A 100 -3.82 -8.91 3.96
CA LYS A 100 -3.75 -9.19 5.42
C LYS A 100 -2.56 -8.53 6.09
N ILE A 101 -2.34 -7.24 5.80
CA ILE A 101 -1.22 -6.48 6.38
C ILE A 101 -1.40 -6.31 7.90
N SER A 102 -0.29 -6.20 8.63
CA SER A 102 -0.34 -5.94 10.07
C SER A 102 -0.94 -4.56 10.38
N TYR A 103 -1.54 -4.42 11.57
CA TYR A 103 -2.10 -3.15 12.06
C TYR A 103 -1.08 -1.99 12.00
N HIS A 104 0.17 -2.26 12.34
CA HIS A 104 1.24 -1.26 12.28
C HIS A 104 1.50 -0.79 10.84
N THR A 105 1.54 -1.71 9.90
CA THR A 105 1.68 -1.39 8.46
C THR A 105 0.49 -0.58 7.97
N PHE A 106 -0.72 -0.98 8.35
CA PHE A 106 -1.94 -0.23 8.03
C PHE A 106 -1.89 1.22 8.55
N CYS A 107 -1.55 1.42 9.83
CA CYS A 107 -1.42 2.76 10.41
C CYS A 107 -0.37 3.60 9.67
N SER A 108 0.75 3.00 9.31
CA SER A 108 1.83 3.66 8.58
C SER A 108 1.39 4.07 7.16
N TYR A 109 0.70 3.19 6.44
CA TYR A 109 0.17 3.46 5.10
C TYR A 109 -0.93 4.52 5.15
N ARG A 110 -1.85 4.41 6.12
CA ARG A 110 -2.90 5.39 6.35
C ARG A 110 -2.31 6.78 6.61
N ASN A 111 -1.30 6.87 7.46
CA ASN A 111 -0.62 8.13 7.73
C ASN A 111 -0.04 8.77 6.46
N VAL A 112 0.62 8.00 5.62
CA VAL A 112 1.18 8.51 4.35
C VAL A 112 0.07 8.99 3.41
N ILE A 113 -0.98 8.21 3.24
CA ILE A 113 -2.09 8.54 2.34
C ILE A 113 -2.80 9.82 2.79
N TYR A 114 -3.25 9.86 4.04
CA TYR A 114 -4.12 10.95 4.51
C TYR A 114 -3.36 12.21 4.92
N ASN A 115 -2.16 12.09 5.49
CA ASN A 115 -1.42 13.25 5.99
C ASN A 115 -0.44 13.85 4.97
N TYR A 116 -0.13 13.12 3.89
CA TYR A 116 0.76 13.63 2.85
C TYR A 116 0.04 13.69 1.50
N PHE A 117 -0.45 12.58 0.95
CA PHE A 117 -0.99 12.58 -0.41
C PHE A 117 -2.31 13.32 -0.55
N LEU A 118 -3.32 12.97 0.25
CA LEU A 118 -4.64 13.63 0.19
C LEU A 118 -4.65 15.06 0.75
N LYS A 119 -3.54 15.53 1.31
CA LYS A 119 -3.34 16.96 1.61
C LYS A 119 -2.70 17.73 0.46
N THR A 120 -1.88 17.06 -0.33
CA THR A 120 -1.14 17.69 -1.45
C THR A 120 -1.94 17.62 -2.74
N TRP A 121 -2.71 16.56 -2.94
CA TRP A 121 -3.57 16.35 -4.10
C TRP A 121 -5.03 16.55 -3.71
N ASP A 122 -5.83 17.09 -4.63
CA ASP A 122 -7.28 17.19 -4.39
C ASP A 122 -7.90 15.79 -4.25
N PRO A 123 -8.50 15.46 -3.09
CA PRO A 123 -9.12 14.15 -2.86
C PRO A 123 -10.24 13.81 -3.85
N ASN A 124 -10.89 14.83 -4.43
CA ASN A 124 -12.01 14.68 -5.37
C ASN A 124 -11.55 14.60 -6.83
N SER A 125 -10.27 14.84 -7.13
CA SER A 125 -9.75 14.67 -8.48
C SER A 125 -9.79 13.20 -8.89
N LYS A 126 -9.96 12.93 -10.19
CA LYS A 126 -9.97 11.56 -10.70
C LYS A 126 -8.57 10.96 -10.64
N ILE A 127 -8.48 9.68 -10.30
CA ILE A 127 -7.20 8.96 -10.33
C ILE A 127 -6.55 8.95 -11.72
N THR A 128 -7.36 9.06 -12.78
CA THR A 128 -6.89 9.14 -14.18
C THR A 128 -6.15 10.42 -14.50
N ASP A 129 -6.43 11.49 -13.76
CA ASP A 129 -5.93 12.83 -14.03
C ASP A 129 -4.59 13.10 -13.32
N ILE A 130 -4.17 12.17 -12.44
CA ILE A 130 -2.89 12.30 -11.74
C ILE A 130 -1.73 12.02 -12.69
N GLU A 131 -0.93 13.05 -12.88
CA GLU A 131 0.24 13.01 -13.73
C GLU A 131 1.55 12.80 -12.95
N ARG A 132 2.63 12.56 -13.70
CA ARG A 132 3.99 12.44 -13.14
C ARG A 132 4.41 13.66 -12.32
N ASN A 133 4.01 14.85 -12.74
CA ASN A 133 4.38 16.09 -12.06
C ASN A 133 3.69 16.21 -10.69
N ASP A 134 2.47 15.73 -10.56
CA ASP A 134 1.74 15.74 -9.29
C ASP A 134 2.37 14.75 -8.30
N ILE A 135 2.74 13.55 -8.79
CA ILE A 135 3.51 12.59 -8.00
C ILE A 135 4.83 13.21 -7.53
N LYS A 136 5.54 13.92 -8.40
CA LYS A 136 6.78 14.58 -8.04
C LYS A 136 6.56 15.64 -6.97
N LYS A 137 5.57 16.52 -7.11
CA LYS A 137 5.23 17.55 -6.11
C LYS A 137 4.89 16.92 -4.75
N GLY A 138 4.06 15.86 -4.74
CA GLY A 138 3.73 15.11 -3.53
C GLY A 138 4.95 14.48 -2.84
N LEU A 139 5.91 13.98 -3.62
CA LEU A 139 7.16 13.43 -3.06
C LEU A 139 8.15 14.52 -2.62
N ASP A 140 8.13 15.68 -3.25
CA ASP A 140 9.01 16.80 -2.91
C ASP A 140 8.58 17.50 -1.61
N SER A 141 7.30 17.42 -1.23
CA SER A 141 6.79 17.94 0.05
C SER A 141 7.21 17.11 1.27
N ILE A 142 7.82 15.93 1.07
CA ILE A 142 8.19 15.02 2.16
C ILE A 142 9.66 15.19 2.52
N GLU A 143 9.94 15.80 3.67
CA GLU A 143 11.31 16.04 4.15
C GLU A 143 11.95 14.80 4.79
N LYS A 144 11.15 14.03 5.57
CA LYS A 144 11.66 12.86 6.30
C LYS A 144 11.95 11.70 5.36
N VAL A 145 13.20 11.25 5.28
CA VAL A 145 13.65 10.16 4.41
C VAL A 145 12.88 8.85 4.67
N SER A 146 12.60 8.51 5.93
CA SER A 146 11.85 7.30 6.27
C SER A 146 10.42 7.33 5.72
N VAL A 147 9.74 8.49 5.82
CA VAL A 147 8.41 8.69 5.25
C VAL A 147 8.47 8.67 3.73
N LEU A 148 9.48 9.27 3.12
CA LEU A 148 9.68 9.24 1.67
C LEU A 148 9.85 7.82 1.12
N LEU A 149 10.63 6.97 1.79
CA LEU A 149 10.82 5.57 1.40
C LEU A 149 9.51 4.77 1.54
N LEU A 150 8.76 5.01 2.61
CA LEU A 150 7.44 4.39 2.79
C LEU A 150 6.46 4.87 1.72
N SER A 151 6.49 6.16 1.38
CA SER A 151 5.68 6.76 0.31
C SER A 151 5.94 6.11 -1.05
N TYR A 152 7.19 5.77 -1.37
CA TYR A 152 7.50 5.00 -2.59
C TYR A 152 6.82 3.63 -2.60
N THR A 153 6.79 2.95 -1.45
CA THR A 153 6.17 1.63 -1.34
C THR A 153 4.65 1.72 -1.51
N VAL A 154 4.03 2.68 -0.83
CA VAL A 154 2.57 2.91 -0.90
C VAL A 154 2.14 3.28 -2.32
N LEU A 155 2.78 4.31 -2.92
CA LEU A 155 2.44 4.75 -4.28
C LEU A 155 2.67 3.67 -5.32
N LYS A 156 3.81 2.97 -5.25
CA LYS A 156 4.11 1.88 -6.17
C LYS A 156 3.06 0.78 -6.06
N GLY A 157 2.69 0.37 -4.85
CA GLY A 157 1.68 -0.66 -4.62
C GLY A 157 0.32 -0.23 -5.13
N ALA A 158 -0.17 0.94 -4.71
CA ALA A 158 -1.49 1.44 -5.07
C ALA A 158 -1.65 1.65 -6.59
N PHE A 159 -0.74 2.38 -7.23
CA PHE A 159 -0.85 2.65 -8.67
C PHE A 159 -0.52 1.45 -9.56
N THR A 160 0.22 0.46 -9.06
CA THR A 160 0.35 -0.83 -9.77
C THR A 160 -0.97 -1.61 -9.71
N TYR A 161 -1.62 -1.63 -8.55
CA TYR A 161 -2.97 -2.18 -8.40
C TYR A 161 -3.95 -1.50 -9.36
N ALA A 162 -4.02 -0.17 -9.33
CA ALA A 162 -4.91 0.60 -10.20
C ALA A 162 -4.70 0.30 -11.69
N LYS A 163 -3.45 0.13 -12.14
CA LYS A 163 -3.15 -0.24 -13.53
C LYS A 163 -3.59 -1.66 -13.84
N ASN A 164 -3.31 -2.62 -12.97
CA ASN A 164 -3.63 -4.03 -13.19
C ASN A 164 -5.14 -4.27 -13.26
N HIS A 165 -5.92 -3.51 -12.48
CA HIS A 165 -7.39 -3.59 -12.43
C HIS A 165 -8.08 -2.53 -13.31
N GLN A 166 -7.41 -2.04 -14.35
CA GLN A 166 -7.99 -1.15 -15.39
C GLN A 166 -8.63 0.14 -14.84
N MET A 167 -8.12 0.67 -13.72
CA MET A 167 -8.56 1.96 -13.17
C MET A 167 -7.79 3.13 -13.79
N ILE A 168 -6.57 2.87 -14.27
CA ILE A 168 -5.72 3.82 -14.99
C ILE A 168 -5.05 3.15 -16.20
N ARG A 169 -4.78 3.91 -17.25
CA ARG A 169 -4.10 3.40 -18.47
C ARG A 169 -2.60 3.22 -18.27
N ILE A 170 -1.97 4.18 -17.63
CA ILE A 170 -0.51 4.27 -17.45
C ILE A 170 -0.22 4.55 -15.99
N ASN A 171 0.78 3.88 -15.44
CA ASN A 171 1.23 4.15 -14.08
C ASN A 171 2.25 5.32 -14.07
N PRO A 172 1.88 6.52 -13.57
CA PRO A 172 2.76 7.69 -13.56
C PRO A 172 3.87 7.59 -12.50
N VAL A 173 3.68 6.73 -11.50
CA VAL A 173 4.50 6.66 -10.27
C VAL A 173 5.89 6.07 -10.52
N LEU A 174 5.98 5.01 -11.31
CA LEU A 174 7.24 4.27 -11.48
C LEU A 174 8.37 5.15 -12.00
N THR A 175 8.07 6.00 -12.99
CA THR A 175 9.04 6.94 -13.57
C THR A 175 9.37 8.06 -12.59
N ALA A 176 8.37 8.62 -11.91
CA ALA A 176 8.55 9.69 -10.91
C ALA A 176 9.46 9.25 -9.76
N ILE A 177 9.20 8.06 -9.19
CA ILE A 177 10.02 7.48 -8.11
C ILE A 177 11.46 7.25 -8.58
N ARG A 178 11.65 6.69 -9.78
CA ARG A 178 12.98 6.44 -10.32
C ARG A 178 13.78 7.74 -10.48
N MET A 179 13.15 8.78 -10.98
CA MET A 179 13.79 10.10 -11.14
C MET A 179 14.15 10.73 -9.79
N LYS A 180 13.23 10.68 -8.80
CA LYS A 180 13.48 11.18 -7.45
C LYS A 180 14.63 10.43 -6.76
N LYS A 181 14.64 9.10 -6.81
CA LYS A 181 15.73 8.28 -6.26
C LYS A 181 17.08 8.62 -6.89
N LYS A 182 17.11 8.82 -8.21
CA LYS A 182 18.34 9.22 -8.93
C LYS A 182 18.82 10.59 -8.50
N ALA A 183 17.92 11.57 -8.35
CA ALA A 183 18.25 12.91 -7.89
C ALA A 183 18.80 12.92 -6.46
N VAL A 184 18.12 12.22 -5.52
CA VAL A 184 18.57 12.10 -4.13
C VAL A 184 19.93 11.42 -4.05
N LYS A 185 20.16 10.34 -4.81
CA LYS A 185 21.47 9.66 -4.84
C LYS A 185 22.56 10.55 -5.41
N LYS A 186 22.27 11.34 -6.44
CA LYS A 186 23.22 12.30 -7.02
C LYS A 186 23.61 13.37 -6.01
N ALA A 187 22.60 13.99 -5.36
CA ALA A 187 22.82 15.00 -4.32
C ALA A 187 23.64 14.47 -3.13
N TYR A 188 23.32 13.26 -2.66
CA TYR A 188 24.08 12.61 -1.59
C TYR A 188 25.54 12.35 -1.97
N ASN A 189 25.79 11.80 -3.16
CA ASN A 189 27.15 11.55 -3.63
C ASN A 189 27.94 12.85 -3.83
N GLN A 190 27.28 13.93 -4.25
CA GLN A 190 27.90 15.25 -4.38
C GLN A 190 28.28 15.81 -3.01
N ALA A 191 27.37 15.77 -2.03
CA ALA A 191 27.62 16.23 -0.66
C ALA A 191 28.75 15.44 0.03
N LEU A 192 28.90 14.14 -0.28
CA LEU A 192 30.04 13.34 0.18
C LEU A 192 31.36 13.80 -0.43
N ARG A 193 31.37 14.13 -1.73
CA ARG A 193 32.59 14.63 -2.42
C ARG A 193 33.01 16.00 -1.92
N GLU A 194 32.03 16.85 -1.60
CA GLU A 194 32.24 18.20 -1.05
C GLU A 194 32.56 18.19 0.45
N GLY A 195 32.56 17.02 1.10
CA GLY A 195 32.85 16.88 2.54
C GLY A 195 31.78 17.45 3.48
N THR A 196 30.63 17.89 2.93
CA THR A 196 29.51 18.43 3.72
C THR A 196 28.77 17.37 4.51
N ILE A 197 28.84 16.09 4.06
CA ILE A 197 28.29 14.95 4.77
C ILE A 197 29.39 13.90 4.93
N LYS A 198 29.62 13.44 6.15
CA LYS A 198 30.48 12.29 6.43
C LYS A 198 29.62 11.02 6.40
N HIS A 199 30.18 9.91 5.89
CA HIS A 199 29.57 8.59 6.09
C HIS A 199 29.52 8.31 7.60
N GLN A 200 28.40 8.63 8.23
CA GLN A 200 28.15 8.21 9.61
C GLN A 200 27.79 6.74 9.61
N LYS A 201 28.78 5.88 9.87
CA LYS A 201 28.50 4.54 10.35
C LYS A 201 27.84 4.72 11.72
N LYS A 202 26.59 4.33 11.86
CA LYS A 202 25.91 4.37 13.15
C LYS A 202 26.60 3.35 14.06
N GLU A 203 27.49 3.82 14.90
CA GLU A 203 28.07 3.00 15.96
C GLU A 203 27.03 2.87 17.07
N TYR A 204 26.59 1.65 17.29
CA TYR A 204 25.75 1.35 18.45
C TYR A 204 26.66 1.07 19.64
N PRO A 205 26.47 1.70 20.80
CA PRO A 205 27.27 1.39 21.98
C PRO A 205 27.01 -0.08 22.37
N ILE A 206 28.09 -0.84 22.43
CA ILE A 206 28.07 -2.24 22.87
C ILE A 206 28.42 -2.23 24.36
N LEU A 207 27.55 -2.81 25.20
CA LEU A 207 27.81 -2.96 26.61
C LEU A 207 28.93 -3.98 26.85
N SER A 208 29.86 -3.62 27.73
CA SER A 208 30.88 -4.57 28.21
C SER A 208 30.27 -5.60 29.17
N ILE A 209 30.94 -6.74 29.36
CA ILE A 209 30.48 -7.78 30.28
C ILE A 209 30.22 -7.23 31.72
N PRO A 210 31.09 -6.42 32.33
CA PRO A 210 30.81 -5.81 33.64
C PRO A 210 29.57 -4.92 33.64
N GLN A 211 29.32 -4.17 32.54
CA GLN A 211 28.13 -3.34 32.42
C GLN A 211 26.85 -4.18 32.30
N ILE A 212 26.91 -5.30 31.57
CA ILE A 212 25.80 -6.26 31.47
C ILE A 212 25.49 -6.87 32.84
N SER A 213 26.53 -7.29 33.58
CA SER A 213 26.38 -7.86 34.94
C SER A 213 25.75 -6.85 35.90
N LEU A 214 26.22 -5.60 35.89
CA LEU A 214 25.65 -4.54 36.70
C LEU A 214 24.19 -4.23 36.35
N LEU A 215 23.88 -4.20 35.02
CA LEU A 215 22.52 -3.98 34.53
C LEU A 215 21.56 -5.07 35.02
N LEU A 216 21.96 -6.33 34.92
CA LEU A 216 21.17 -7.48 35.38
C LEU A 216 20.96 -7.45 36.89
N LEU A 217 22.02 -7.13 37.67
CA LEU A 217 21.93 -6.99 39.12
C LEU A 217 20.92 -5.89 39.52
N LYS A 218 21.06 -4.71 38.93
CA LYS A 218 20.15 -3.58 39.19
C LYS A 218 18.71 -3.87 38.73
N CYS A 219 18.54 -4.55 37.63
CA CYS A 219 17.22 -5.00 37.14
C CYS A 219 16.56 -5.94 38.18
N LYS A 220 17.30 -6.89 38.73
CA LYS A 220 16.82 -7.83 39.74
C LYS A 220 16.39 -7.13 41.03
N GLU A 221 17.13 -6.09 41.44
CA GLU A 221 16.83 -5.31 42.65
C GLU A 221 15.62 -4.38 42.49
N THR A 222 15.46 -3.73 41.33
CA THR A 222 14.49 -2.65 41.13
C THR A 222 13.24 -3.06 40.39
N LYS A 223 13.33 -4.04 39.43
CA LYS A 223 12.25 -4.53 38.57
C LYS A 223 12.44 -5.99 38.30
N ALA A 224 12.24 -6.84 39.30
CA ALA A 224 12.49 -8.28 39.25
C ALA A 224 11.73 -9.00 38.10
N GLU A 225 10.53 -8.50 37.72
CA GLU A 225 9.72 -9.00 36.64
C GLU A 225 10.39 -8.85 35.26
N MET A 226 11.27 -7.88 35.11
CA MET A 226 12.00 -7.64 33.85
C MET A 226 13.31 -8.42 33.75
N TYR A 227 13.74 -9.08 34.84
CA TYR A 227 15.04 -9.76 34.89
C TYR A 227 15.13 -10.89 33.85
N ILE A 228 14.17 -11.81 33.84
CA ILE A 228 14.16 -12.94 32.90
C ILE A 228 14.03 -12.48 31.44
N PRO A 229 13.10 -11.58 31.06
CA PRO A 229 13.06 -11.04 29.71
C PRO A 229 14.38 -10.39 29.26
N LEU A 230 15.01 -9.62 30.15
CA LEU A 230 16.27 -8.96 29.86
C LEU A 230 17.42 -9.97 29.70
N LEU A 231 17.49 -10.97 30.59
CA LEU A 231 18.49 -12.03 30.54
C LEU A 231 18.37 -12.81 29.21
N LEU A 232 17.15 -13.24 28.84
CA LEU A 232 16.90 -13.94 27.59
C LEU A 232 17.31 -13.08 26.38
N THR A 233 16.95 -11.78 26.37
CA THR A 233 17.33 -10.88 25.29
C THR A 233 18.85 -10.77 25.14
N LEU A 234 19.56 -10.63 26.23
CA LEU A 234 21.02 -10.45 26.24
C LEU A 234 21.79 -11.74 25.87
N THR A 235 21.27 -12.90 26.27
CA THR A 235 21.94 -14.19 26.02
C THR A 235 21.62 -14.80 24.68
N THR A 236 20.37 -14.61 24.18
CA THR A 236 19.90 -15.24 22.94
C THR A 236 19.83 -14.30 21.75
N GLY A 237 19.86 -12.98 21.98
CA GLY A 237 19.67 -11.96 20.92
C GLY A 237 18.24 -11.90 20.37
N LEU A 238 17.26 -12.48 21.03
CA LEU A 238 15.87 -12.47 20.62
C LEU A 238 15.27 -11.06 20.65
N ARG A 239 14.33 -10.81 19.71
CA ARG A 239 13.56 -9.56 19.75
C ARG A 239 12.62 -9.53 20.95
N ILE A 240 12.36 -8.36 21.50
CA ILE A 240 11.46 -8.21 22.66
C ILE A 240 10.09 -8.84 22.41
N SER A 241 9.55 -8.76 21.20
CA SER A 241 8.27 -9.37 20.82
C SER A 241 8.31 -10.90 20.80
N GLU A 242 9.46 -11.50 20.54
CA GLU A 242 9.69 -12.93 20.61
C GLU A 242 9.82 -13.38 22.07
N VAL A 243 10.61 -12.64 22.87
CA VAL A 243 10.82 -12.93 24.30
C VAL A 243 9.50 -12.93 25.06
N ILE A 244 8.65 -11.91 24.84
CA ILE A 244 7.35 -11.79 25.54
C ILE A 244 6.38 -12.93 25.12
N ALA A 245 6.56 -13.51 23.93
CA ALA A 245 5.71 -14.56 23.42
C ALA A 245 6.14 -15.99 23.82
N ILE A 246 7.28 -16.16 24.51
CA ILE A 246 7.77 -17.47 24.98
C ILE A 246 6.83 -18.04 26.01
N LYS A 247 6.56 -19.35 25.88
CA LYS A 247 5.83 -20.16 26.86
C LYS A 247 6.78 -21.22 27.45
N PHE A 248 6.48 -21.71 28.65
CA PHE A 248 7.24 -22.81 29.24
C PHE A 248 7.29 -24.07 28.35
N SER A 249 6.24 -24.31 27.56
CA SER A 249 6.18 -25.41 26.60
C SER A 249 7.12 -25.25 25.39
N ASP A 250 7.76 -24.10 25.25
CA ASP A 250 8.74 -23.84 24.18
C ASP A 250 10.18 -24.19 24.60
N ILE A 251 10.36 -24.57 25.87
CA ILE A 251 11.66 -24.96 26.43
C ILE A 251 11.76 -26.49 26.46
N ASP A 252 12.69 -27.04 25.72
CA ASP A 252 13.09 -28.44 25.86
C ASP A 252 14.15 -28.53 26.98
N TRP A 253 13.70 -29.01 28.13
CA TRP A 253 14.58 -29.13 29.31
C TRP A 253 15.59 -30.27 29.22
N TRP A 254 15.33 -31.24 28.34
CA TRP A 254 16.24 -32.40 28.15
C TRP A 254 17.38 -32.03 27.21
N GLU A 255 17.06 -31.41 26.10
CA GLU A 255 18.08 -31.01 25.12
C GLU A 255 18.65 -29.61 25.44
N GLY A 256 18.07 -28.85 26.40
CA GLY A 256 18.50 -27.52 26.75
C GLY A 256 18.21 -26.50 25.63
N GLU A 257 17.18 -26.73 24.83
CA GLU A 257 16.83 -25.92 23.67
C GLU A 257 15.64 -24.99 23.96
N LEU A 258 15.67 -23.77 23.38
CA LEU A 258 14.58 -22.81 23.36
C LEU A 258 14.04 -22.67 21.95
N HIS A 259 12.79 -23.11 21.74
CA HIS A 259 12.12 -23.01 20.46
C HIS A 259 11.38 -21.69 20.29
N VAL A 260 11.83 -20.82 19.40
CA VAL A 260 11.17 -19.55 19.09
C VAL A 260 10.11 -19.78 18.03
N ARG A 261 8.86 -20.00 18.43
CA ARG A 261 7.74 -20.37 17.53
C ARG A 261 6.82 -19.21 17.21
N ARG A 262 6.88 -18.10 17.94
CA ARG A 262 5.92 -17.00 17.86
C ARG A 262 6.50 -15.66 18.29
N GLN A 263 5.81 -14.60 17.91
CA GLN A 263 6.08 -13.23 18.37
C GLN A 263 4.78 -12.53 18.75
N LEU A 264 4.78 -11.69 19.75
CA LEU A 264 3.64 -10.86 20.10
C LEU A 264 3.54 -9.69 19.12
N GLY A 265 2.40 -9.52 18.49
CA GLY A 265 2.14 -8.44 17.53
C GLY A 265 0.75 -7.84 17.71
N ARG A 266 0.56 -6.62 17.21
CA ARG A 266 -0.79 -6.04 17.08
C ARG A 266 -1.38 -6.50 15.75
N THR A 267 -2.57 -7.11 15.78
CA THR A 267 -3.28 -7.55 14.58
C THR A 267 -4.45 -6.63 14.25
N THR A 268 -4.85 -6.63 12.98
CA THR A 268 -6.11 -6.05 12.52
C THR A 268 -7.18 -7.13 12.57
N SER A 269 -7.89 -7.33 13.68
CA SER A 269 -9.09 -8.15 13.65
C SER A 269 -10.32 -7.29 13.40
N ASN A 270 -11.18 -7.73 12.49
CA ASN A 270 -12.46 -7.09 12.23
C ASN A 270 -13.45 -7.26 13.38
N ASP A 271 -13.24 -8.22 14.26
CA ASP A 271 -14.20 -8.68 15.27
C ASP A 271 -13.96 -8.15 16.67
N GLY A 272 -13.09 -7.14 16.83
CA GLY A 272 -12.82 -6.52 18.15
C GLY A 272 -12.02 -7.38 19.12
N GLU A 273 -11.77 -8.63 18.83
CA GLU A 273 -10.86 -9.49 19.57
C GLU A 273 -9.44 -9.33 19.05
N ALA A 274 -8.50 -9.11 19.96
CA ALA A 274 -7.08 -9.13 19.64
C ALA A 274 -6.73 -10.57 19.26
N ASP A 275 -6.75 -10.89 17.98
CA ASP A 275 -6.27 -12.17 17.48
C ASP A 275 -4.76 -12.21 17.69
N ASN A 276 -4.33 -12.80 18.77
CA ASN A 276 -2.95 -13.14 19.06
C ASN A 276 -2.55 -14.28 18.12
N ARG A 277 -2.41 -14.01 16.82
CA ARG A 277 -1.81 -14.98 15.91
C ARG A 277 -0.35 -15.16 16.29
N LEU A 278 -0.16 -16.23 16.94
CA LEU A 278 1.08 -16.84 17.39
C LEU A 278 1.77 -17.50 16.21
#